data_e46852a4f5f0f954eb77c9281408da8c
#
_entry.id   e46852a4f5f0f954eb77c9281408da8c
#
_cell.length_a   1.000
_cell.length_b   1.000
_cell.length_c   1.000
_cell.angle_alpha   90.00
_cell.angle_beta   90.00
_cell.angle_gamma   90.00
#
_symmetry.space_group_name_H-M   'P 1'
#
loop_
_entity.id
_entity.type
_entity.pdbx_description
1 polymer ?
#
loop_
_entity_poly.entity_id
_entity_poly.type
_entity_poly.pdbx_seq_one_letter_code
_entity_poly.pdbx_strand_id
1 'polypeptide(L)'
;SADSYAANTYKQIYKVVAKANNIVNFDINSLDNAAASKAEATYYVGQAYALRAQSFFDLLRLYGQKYTGGNDGIVLPVKFDPLNKQGRSSIADTEKQIEADFEAAINKMESSKSFDRPDKRSEISINAVKALAARYYLYKNNYAKVQSLVNDIVASKKYKVIEKDALVSSWEASGSA
;
A
#
# COMPACT_ATOMS: atom_id res chain seq x y z
N SER A 1 17.77 -11.25 20.82
CA SER A 1 17.39 -10.08 21.60
C SER A 1 16.27 -9.32 20.88
N ALA A 2 15.48 -8.52 21.59
CA ALA A 2 14.41 -7.68 21.00
C ALA A 2 14.94 -6.80 19.88
N ASP A 3 16.14 -6.26 20.02
CA ASP A 3 16.82 -5.40 19.02
C ASP A 3 17.04 -6.12 17.69
N SER A 4 17.30 -7.43 17.69
CA SER A 4 17.51 -8.17 16.45
C SER A 4 16.22 -8.35 15.66
N TYR A 5 15.07 -8.50 16.32
CA TYR A 5 13.76 -8.57 15.66
C TYR A 5 13.37 -7.23 15.05
N ALA A 6 13.54 -6.13 15.77
CA ALA A 6 13.26 -4.80 15.26
C ALA A 6 14.12 -4.45 14.03
N ALA A 7 15.43 -4.71 14.11
CA ALA A 7 16.34 -4.48 12.99
C ALA A 7 16.02 -5.38 11.78
N ASN A 8 15.64 -6.63 12.00
CA ASN A 8 15.26 -7.54 10.93
C ASN A 8 13.96 -7.09 10.25
N THR A 9 12.93 -6.76 11.03
CA THR A 9 11.66 -6.23 10.51
C THR A 9 11.90 -4.99 9.66
N TYR A 10 12.68 -4.02 10.13
CA TYR A 10 13.09 -2.84 9.39
C TYR A 10 13.70 -3.19 8.03
N LYS A 11 14.70 -4.08 8.03
CA LYS A 11 15.36 -4.53 6.79
C LYS A 11 14.40 -5.20 5.82
N GLN A 12 13.49 -6.06 6.31
CA GLN A 12 12.55 -6.77 5.44
C GLN A 12 11.57 -5.82 4.78
N ILE A 13 11.05 -4.82 5.52
CA ILE A 13 10.15 -3.82 4.94
C ILE A 13 10.88 -3.00 3.86
N TYR A 14 12.11 -2.55 4.09
CA TYR A 14 12.87 -1.84 3.07
C TYR A 14 13.24 -2.70 1.84
N LYS A 15 13.35 -4.02 1.98
CA LYS A 15 13.47 -4.91 0.81
C LYS A 15 12.21 -4.88 -0.07
N VAL A 16 11.02 -4.79 0.55
CA VAL A 16 9.77 -4.61 -0.21
C VAL A 16 9.77 -3.26 -0.91
N VAL A 17 10.17 -2.19 -0.23
CA VAL A 17 10.30 -0.86 -0.83
C VAL A 17 11.25 -0.88 -2.04
N ALA A 18 12.42 -1.51 -1.91
CA ALA A 18 13.39 -1.61 -3.01
C ALA A 18 12.82 -2.36 -4.23
N LYS A 19 12.11 -3.48 -4.00
CA LYS A 19 11.45 -4.23 -5.08
C LYS A 19 10.32 -3.41 -5.72
N ALA A 20 9.52 -2.71 -4.92
CA ALA A 20 8.46 -1.85 -5.42
C ALA A 20 9.03 -0.70 -6.27
N ASN A 21 10.15 -0.10 -5.85
CA ASN A 21 10.82 0.95 -6.61
C ASN A 21 11.23 0.51 -8.03
N ASN A 22 11.70 -0.73 -8.20
CA ASN A 22 12.07 -1.23 -9.52
C ASN A 22 10.85 -1.24 -10.47
N ILE A 23 9.66 -1.55 -9.95
CA ILE A 23 8.42 -1.59 -10.74
C ILE A 23 7.86 -0.18 -10.91
N VAL A 24 7.83 0.62 -9.86
CA VAL A 24 7.30 2.02 -9.88
C VAL A 24 8.09 2.89 -10.85
N ASN A 25 9.40 2.69 -10.94
CA ASN A 25 10.28 3.47 -11.82
C ASN A 25 10.47 2.83 -13.20
N PHE A 26 9.73 1.76 -13.52
CA PHE A 26 9.79 1.12 -14.83
C PHE A 26 9.17 2.01 -15.90
N ASP A 27 9.87 2.18 -17.03
CA ASP A 27 9.35 2.93 -18.16
C ASP A 27 8.36 2.06 -18.97
N ILE A 28 7.07 2.24 -18.72
CA ILE A 28 6.00 1.53 -19.43
C ILE A 28 6.03 1.82 -20.96
N ASN A 29 6.56 2.98 -21.37
CA ASN A 29 6.65 3.32 -22.78
C ASN A 29 7.71 2.53 -23.54
N SER A 30 8.65 1.93 -22.80
CA SER A 30 9.65 1.01 -23.38
C SER A 30 9.07 -0.35 -23.79
N LEU A 31 7.83 -0.66 -23.38
CA LEU A 31 7.16 -1.89 -23.81
C LEU A 31 6.69 -1.78 -25.26
N ASP A 32 6.80 -2.89 -25.99
CA ASP A 32 6.27 -3.01 -27.34
C ASP A 32 4.80 -2.63 -27.43
N ASN A 33 4.39 -2.08 -28.56
CA ASN A 33 3.20 -1.26 -28.79
C ASN A 33 1.82 -1.88 -28.54
N ALA A 34 1.68 -3.04 -27.91
CA ALA A 34 0.38 -3.57 -27.55
C ALA A 34 -0.23 -2.75 -26.41
N ALA A 35 -1.30 -2.01 -26.71
CA ALA A 35 -2.02 -1.20 -25.72
C ALA A 35 -2.44 -2.02 -24.48
N ALA A 36 -2.80 -3.29 -24.68
CA ALA A 36 -3.14 -4.23 -23.62
C ALA A 36 -1.95 -4.48 -22.68
N SER A 37 -0.74 -4.68 -23.20
CA SER A 37 0.48 -4.89 -22.38
C SER A 37 0.83 -3.66 -21.55
N LYS A 38 0.64 -2.45 -22.11
CA LYS A 38 0.85 -1.20 -21.37
C LYS A 38 -0.19 -1.00 -20.28
N ALA A 39 -1.44 -1.36 -20.52
CA ALA A 39 -2.51 -1.29 -19.54
C ALA A 39 -2.28 -2.29 -18.39
N GLU A 40 -1.88 -3.51 -18.70
CA GLU A 40 -1.52 -4.52 -17.69
C GLU A 40 -0.32 -4.07 -16.87
N ALA A 41 0.74 -3.56 -17.49
CA ALA A 41 1.90 -3.00 -16.80
C ALA A 41 1.50 -1.83 -15.90
N THR A 42 0.60 -0.96 -16.36
CA THR A 42 0.05 0.15 -15.55
C THR A 42 -0.63 -0.37 -14.28
N TYR A 43 -1.39 -1.47 -14.40
CA TYR A 43 -2.03 -2.11 -13.26
C TYR A 43 -1.00 -2.61 -12.24
N TYR A 44 0.04 -3.32 -12.68
CA TYR A 44 1.11 -3.80 -11.79
C TYR A 44 1.93 -2.68 -11.17
N VAL A 45 2.16 -1.60 -11.89
CA VAL A 45 2.80 -0.39 -11.32
C VAL A 45 1.91 0.20 -10.22
N GLY A 46 0.58 0.20 -10.41
CA GLY A 46 -0.36 0.59 -9.35
C GLY A 46 -0.25 -0.28 -8.10
N GLN A 47 -0.19 -1.61 -8.26
CA GLN A 47 0.03 -2.53 -7.13
C GLN A 47 1.37 -2.25 -6.41
N ALA A 48 2.43 -1.96 -7.16
CA ALA A 48 3.74 -1.64 -6.58
C ALA A 48 3.71 -0.33 -5.77
N TYR A 49 3.00 0.70 -6.24
CA TYR A 49 2.74 1.92 -5.47
C TYR A 49 2.01 1.61 -4.15
N ALA A 50 0.99 0.76 -4.18
CA ALA A 50 0.25 0.36 -2.99
C ALA A 50 1.15 -0.35 -1.96
N LEU A 51 2.00 -1.28 -2.43
CA LEU A 51 2.97 -1.98 -1.58
C LEU A 51 3.99 -1.03 -0.97
N ARG A 52 4.46 -0.03 -1.73
CA ARG A 52 5.39 0.98 -1.24
C ARG A 52 4.73 1.88 -0.20
N ALA A 53 3.53 2.36 -0.47
CA ALA A 53 2.74 3.16 0.47
C ALA A 53 2.53 2.43 1.81
N GLN A 54 2.07 1.18 1.74
CA GLN A 54 1.87 0.35 2.94
C GLN A 54 3.17 0.12 3.70
N SER A 55 4.28 -0.14 2.98
CA SER A 55 5.60 -0.32 3.59
C SER A 55 6.09 0.93 4.30
N PHE A 56 5.94 2.11 3.68
CA PHE A 56 6.28 3.38 4.31
C PHE A 56 5.38 3.68 5.51
N PHE A 57 4.11 3.34 5.43
CA PHE A 57 3.18 3.49 6.56
C PHE A 57 3.57 2.59 7.74
N ASP A 58 3.90 1.33 7.50
CA ASP A 58 4.34 0.43 8.56
C ASP A 58 5.66 0.89 9.19
N LEU A 59 6.63 1.34 8.37
CA LEU A 59 7.86 1.94 8.87
C LEU A 59 7.60 3.20 9.71
N LEU A 60 6.71 4.08 9.26
CA LEU A 60 6.36 5.30 10.00
C LEU A 60 5.75 4.97 11.36
N ARG A 61 4.84 4.01 11.43
CA ARG A 61 4.21 3.58 12.69
C ARG A 61 5.19 2.96 13.67
N LEU A 62 6.12 2.15 13.16
CA LEU A 62 7.03 1.36 13.99
C LEU A 62 8.29 2.13 14.39
N TYR A 63 8.76 3.04 13.53
CA TYR A 63 10.07 3.68 13.70
C TYR A 63 10.03 5.21 13.64
N GLY A 64 8.91 5.83 13.25
CA GLY A 64 8.73 7.27 13.27
C GLY A 64 8.53 7.81 14.70
N GLN A 65 8.77 9.09 14.89
CA GLN A 65 8.73 9.75 16.20
C GLN A 65 7.38 10.35 16.57
N LYS A 66 6.30 10.06 15.84
CA LYS A 66 4.97 10.67 16.07
C LYS A 66 4.50 10.55 17.53
N TYR A 67 4.75 9.39 18.15
CA TYR A 67 4.29 9.12 19.52
C TYR A 67 5.34 9.42 20.60
N THR A 68 6.54 9.83 20.19
CA THR A 68 7.64 10.17 21.11
C THR A 68 7.89 11.68 21.21
N GLY A 69 7.05 12.49 20.54
CA GLY A 69 7.14 13.94 20.55
C GLY A 69 8.21 14.52 19.61
N GLY A 70 8.88 13.68 18.81
CA GLY A 70 9.83 14.13 17.80
C GLY A 70 9.15 14.37 16.44
N ASN A 71 9.92 14.88 15.48
CA ASN A 71 9.44 15.19 14.13
C ASN A 71 10.02 14.27 13.03
N ASP A 72 10.90 13.33 13.39
CA ASP A 72 11.52 12.44 12.42
C ASP A 72 10.56 11.36 11.96
N GLY A 73 10.35 11.29 10.66
CA GLY A 73 9.66 10.23 9.97
C GLY A 73 10.57 9.03 9.69
N ILE A 74 10.73 8.69 8.44
CA ILE A 74 11.54 7.56 7.97
C ILE A 74 12.47 7.99 6.82
N VAL A 75 13.39 7.12 6.44
CA VAL A 75 14.13 7.30 5.17
C VAL A 75 13.18 7.00 4.01
N LEU A 76 13.17 7.86 2.98
CA LEU A 76 12.29 7.76 1.80
C LEU A 76 13.08 7.45 0.52
N PRO A 77 13.61 6.24 0.33
CA PRO A 77 14.28 5.87 -0.91
C PRO A 77 13.24 5.59 -2.00
N VAL A 78 12.87 6.61 -2.77
CA VAL A 78 11.88 6.50 -3.86
C VAL A 78 12.51 6.11 -5.21
N LYS A 79 13.84 6.15 -5.30
CA LYS A 79 14.65 5.69 -6.44
C LYS A 79 15.82 4.87 -5.94
N PHE A 80 16.32 3.98 -6.80
CA PHE A 80 17.55 3.28 -6.51
C PHE A 80 18.74 4.24 -6.71
N ASP A 81 19.39 4.61 -5.61
CA ASP A 81 20.60 5.42 -5.61
C ASP A 81 21.50 4.96 -4.45
N PRO A 82 22.36 3.97 -4.68
CA PRO A 82 23.18 3.37 -3.63
C PRO A 82 24.27 4.30 -3.10
N LEU A 83 24.60 5.38 -3.82
CA LEU A 83 25.62 6.35 -3.41
C LEU A 83 25.03 7.48 -2.57
N ASN A 84 23.72 7.69 -2.62
CA ASN A 84 23.03 8.72 -1.87
C ASN A 84 22.65 8.22 -0.47
N LYS A 85 23.40 8.62 0.51
CA LYS A 85 23.10 8.35 1.93
C LYS A 85 22.02 9.33 2.40
N GLN A 86 20.75 8.93 2.27
CA GLN A 86 19.63 9.73 2.73
C GLN A 86 19.48 9.63 4.26
N GLY A 87 19.27 10.78 4.89
CA GLY A 87 18.81 10.86 6.27
C GLY A 87 17.30 10.56 6.39
N ARG A 88 16.80 10.59 7.61
CA ARG A 88 15.35 10.50 7.86
C ARG A 88 14.65 11.77 7.34
N SER A 89 13.51 11.60 6.71
CA SER A 89 12.61 12.69 6.33
C SER A 89 11.75 13.09 7.54
N SER A 90 11.08 14.23 7.46
CA SER A 90 10.09 14.60 8.46
C SER A 90 8.88 13.64 8.45
N ILE A 91 8.10 13.63 9.53
CA ILE A 91 6.80 12.94 9.57
C ILE A 91 5.90 13.46 8.46
N ALA A 92 5.83 14.78 8.28
CA ALA A 92 5.00 15.41 7.26
C ALA A 92 5.38 14.99 5.83
N ASP A 93 6.68 14.97 5.50
CA ASP A 93 7.15 14.51 4.19
C ASP A 93 6.89 13.02 3.98
N THR A 94 7.04 12.23 5.03
CA THR A 94 6.72 10.80 4.99
C THR A 94 5.24 10.57 4.71
N GLU A 95 4.36 11.27 5.42
CA GLU A 95 2.91 11.19 5.22
C GLU A 95 2.51 11.63 3.82
N LYS A 96 3.09 12.74 3.33
CA LYS A 96 2.88 13.22 1.96
C LYS A 96 3.27 12.18 0.90
N GLN A 97 4.39 11.47 1.10
CA GLN A 97 4.81 10.41 0.18
C GLN A 97 3.86 9.21 0.21
N ILE A 98 3.41 8.79 1.39
CA ILE A 98 2.42 7.71 1.54
C ILE A 98 1.12 8.05 0.82
N GLU A 99 0.62 9.26 1.00
CA GLU A 99 -0.60 9.74 0.36
C GLU A 99 -0.47 9.77 -1.17
N ALA A 100 0.64 10.30 -1.68
CA ALA A 100 0.93 10.32 -3.11
C ALA A 100 1.00 8.90 -3.71
N ASP A 101 1.60 7.95 -2.99
CA ASP A 101 1.72 6.58 -3.45
C ASP A 101 0.35 5.86 -3.45
N PHE A 102 -0.49 6.04 -2.44
CA PHE A 102 -1.85 5.49 -2.44
C PHE A 102 -2.73 6.09 -3.55
N GLU A 103 -2.62 7.40 -3.79
CA GLU A 103 -3.34 8.06 -4.86
C GLU A 103 -2.89 7.54 -6.24
N ALA A 104 -1.59 7.45 -6.47
CA ALA A 104 -1.04 6.88 -7.71
C ALA A 104 -1.46 5.43 -7.92
N ALA A 105 -1.48 4.62 -6.85
CA ALA A 105 -1.93 3.24 -6.89
C ALA A 105 -3.39 3.14 -7.35
N ILE A 106 -4.29 3.86 -6.68
CA ILE A 106 -5.72 3.84 -6.99
C ILE A 106 -5.96 4.32 -8.42
N ASN A 107 -5.38 5.47 -8.82
CA ASN A 107 -5.57 6.03 -10.14
C ASN A 107 -5.09 5.10 -11.27
N LYS A 108 -3.91 4.50 -11.11
CA LYS A 108 -3.35 3.56 -12.11
C LYS A 108 -4.17 2.29 -12.20
N MET A 109 -4.57 1.72 -11.07
CA MET A 109 -5.35 0.49 -11.07
C MET A 109 -6.77 0.73 -11.59
N GLU A 110 -7.42 1.84 -11.25
CA GLU A 110 -8.74 2.20 -11.80
C GLU A 110 -8.69 2.44 -13.32
N SER A 111 -7.63 3.10 -13.83
CA SER A 111 -7.46 3.28 -15.28
C SER A 111 -7.24 1.97 -16.04
N SER A 112 -6.84 0.92 -15.34
CA SER A 112 -6.54 -0.41 -15.89
C SER A 112 -7.39 -1.51 -15.23
N LYS A 113 -8.59 -1.17 -14.77
CA LYS A 113 -9.47 -2.04 -13.95
C LYS A 113 -9.88 -3.35 -14.61
N SER A 114 -9.73 -3.49 -15.93
CA SER A 114 -9.94 -4.77 -16.64
C SER A 114 -8.99 -5.88 -16.19
N PHE A 115 -7.86 -5.51 -15.57
CA PHE A 115 -6.89 -6.45 -15.00
C PHE A 115 -7.13 -6.71 -13.50
N ASP A 116 -8.14 -6.09 -12.87
CA ASP A 116 -8.49 -6.32 -11.48
C ASP A 116 -9.03 -7.73 -11.26
N ARG A 117 -8.40 -8.48 -10.38
CA ARG A 117 -8.72 -9.89 -10.07
C ARG A 117 -9.01 -10.05 -8.58
N PRO A 118 -10.17 -9.59 -8.10
CA PRO A 118 -10.51 -9.58 -6.68
C PRO A 118 -10.58 -10.98 -6.04
N ASP A 119 -10.80 -12.01 -6.86
CA ASP A 119 -10.88 -13.41 -6.39
C ASP A 119 -9.49 -14.04 -6.20
N LYS A 120 -8.43 -13.44 -6.74
CA LYS A 120 -7.06 -13.89 -6.54
C LYS A 120 -6.48 -13.36 -5.23
N ARG A 121 -6.49 -14.18 -4.20
CA ARG A 121 -5.96 -13.82 -2.85
C ARG A 121 -4.46 -13.47 -2.84
N SER A 122 -3.71 -13.89 -3.86
CA SER A 122 -2.27 -13.60 -4.00
C SER A 122 -1.98 -12.22 -4.62
N GLU A 123 -3.00 -11.51 -5.10
CA GLU A 123 -2.87 -10.21 -5.75
C GLU A 123 -3.63 -9.13 -4.98
N ILE A 124 -3.08 -7.92 -4.97
CA ILE A 124 -3.76 -6.78 -4.35
C ILE A 124 -4.78 -6.24 -5.35
N SER A 125 -6.07 -6.33 -5.04
CA SER A 125 -7.15 -5.74 -5.85
C SER A 125 -7.30 -4.24 -5.58
N ILE A 126 -8.05 -3.54 -6.44
CA ILE A 126 -8.38 -2.12 -6.27
C ILE A 126 -9.05 -1.87 -4.91
N ASN A 127 -10.00 -2.72 -4.53
CA ASN A 127 -10.68 -2.58 -3.25
C ASN A 127 -9.75 -2.86 -2.05
N ALA A 128 -8.77 -3.77 -2.20
CA ALA A 128 -7.76 -3.99 -1.18
C ALA A 128 -6.87 -2.75 -0.99
N VAL A 129 -6.47 -2.09 -2.08
CA VAL A 129 -5.72 -0.83 -2.00
C VAL A 129 -6.54 0.26 -1.33
N LYS A 130 -7.83 0.40 -1.68
CA LYS A 130 -8.73 1.37 -1.02
C LYS A 130 -8.87 1.09 0.48
N ALA A 131 -8.93 -0.18 0.89
CA ALA A 131 -8.99 -0.56 2.31
C ALA A 131 -7.68 -0.23 3.04
N LEU A 132 -6.51 -0.48 2.43
CA LEU A 132 -5.21 -0.09 3.00
C LEU A 132 -5.10 1.43 3.14
N ALA A 133 -5.51 2.20 2.12
CA ALA A 133 -5.55 3.65 2.18
C ALA A 133 -6.52 4.16 3.25
N ALA A 134 -7.71 3.56 3.38
CA ALA A 134 -8.67 3.93 4.43
C ALA A 134 -8.07 3.71 5.83
N ARG A 135 -7.33 2.62 6.05
CA ARG A 135 -6.61 2.36 7.32
C ARG A 135 -5.56 3.42 7.61
N TYR A 136 -4.82 3.88 6.59
CA TYR A 136 -3.88 4.99 6.74
C TYR A 136 -4.60 6.31 7.08
N TYR A 137 -5.67 6.66 6.37
CA TYR A 137 -6.42 7.89 6.66
C TYR A 137 -7.13 7.86 8.01
N LEU A 138 -7.50 6.68 8.52
CA LEU A 138 -7.98 6.51 9.89
C LEU A 138 -6.89 6.89 10.90
N TYR A 139 -5.65 6.43 10.70
CA TYR A 139 -4.49 6.84 11.49
C TYR A 139 -4.24 8.36 11.45
N LYS A 140 -4.55 9.01 10.32
CA LYS A 140 -4.47 10.47 10.14
C LYS A 140 -5.64 11.23 10.74
N ASN A 141 -6.67 10.56 11.27
CA ASN A 141 -7.96 11.15 11.68
C ASN A 141 -8.69 11.87 10.51
N ASN A 142 -8.41 11.50 9.27
CA ASN A 142 -9.11 12.02 8.10
C ASN A 142 -10.35 11.17 7.78
N TYR A 143 -11.38 11.33 8.62
CA TYR A 143 -12.60 10.52 8.53
C TYR A 143 -13.39 10.71 7.23
N ALA A 144 -13.33 11.89 6.63
CA ALA A 144 -13.98 12.14 5.34
C ALA A 144 -13.39 11.26 4.24
N LYS A 145 -12.05 11.14 4.19
CA LYS A 145 -11.38 10.28 3.22
C LYS A 145 -11.64 8.80 3.50
N VAL A 146 -11.68 8.40 4.77
CA VAL A 146 -12.06 7.04 5.17
C VAL A 146 -13.45 6.70 4.67
N GLN A 147 -14.44 7.57 4.93
CA GLN A 147 -15.82 7.35 4.51
C GLN A 147 -15.94 7.23 2.98
N SER A 148 -15.27 8.10 2.23
CA SER A 148 -15.26 8.04 0.76
C SER A 148 -14.74 6.69 0.24
N LEU A 149 -13.57 6.26 0.73
CA LEU A 149 -12.94 4.99 0.30
C LEU A 149 -13.78 3.77 0.69
N VAL A 150 -14.34 3.76 1.89
CA VAL A 150 -15.20 2.67 2.36
C VAL A 150 -16.50 2.61 1.56
N ASN A 151 -17.10 3.76 1.26
CA ASN A 151 -18.30 3.82 0.42
C ASN A 151 -18.03 3.25 -0.98
N ASP A 152 -16.89 3.53 -1.58
CA ASP A 152 -16.47 2.94 -2.87
C ASP A 152 -16.39 1.41 -2.80
N ILE A 153 -15.78 0.88 -1.72
CA ILE A 153 -15.67 -0.57 -1.51
C ILE A 153 -17.06 -1.20 -1.39
N VAL A 154 -17.93 -0.61 -0.58
CA VAL A 154 -19.30 -1.11 -0.37
C VAL A 154 -20.11 -1.03 -1.68
N ALA A 155 -20.01 0.08 -2.41
CA ALA A 155 -20.69 0.27 -3.69
C ALA A 155 -20.25 -0.74 -4.77
N SER A 156 -19.04 -1.29 -4.66
CA SER A 156 -18.56 -2.34 -5.58
C SER A 156 -19.35 -3.64 -5.50
N LYS A 157 -20.06 -3.90 -4.39
CA LYS A 157 -20.84 -5.12 -4.09
C LYS A 157 -20.02 -6.43 -4.19
N LYS A 158 -18.68 -6.32 -4.20
CA LYS A 158 -17.79 -7.49 -4.27
C LYS A 158 -17.57 -8.15 -2.91
N TYR A 159 -17.88 -7.43 -1.82
CA TYR A 159 -17.72 -7.89 -0.46
C TYR A 159 -19.02 -7.68 0.31
N LYS A 160 -19.30 -8.56 1.25
CA LYS A 160 -20.43 -8.46 2.18
C LYS A 160 -19.88 -8.28 3.59
N VAL A 161 -20.55 -7.44 4.36
CA VAL A 161 -20.33 -7.41 5.81
C VAL A 161 -20.92 -8.70 6.37
N ILE A 162 -20.14 -9.39 7.18
CA ILE A 162 -20.61 -10.62 7.83
C ILE A 162 -21.60 -10.22 8.91
N GLU A 163 -22.81 -10.79 8.84
CA GLU A 163 -23.85 -10.58 9.85
C GLU A 163 -23.40 -11.14 11.20
N LYS A 164 -23.85 -10.51 12.29
CA LYS A 164 -23.45 -10.85 13.65
C LYS A 164 -23.58 -12.35 13.94
N ASP A 165 -24.68 -12.94 13.52
CA ASP A 165 -25.01 -14.36 13.81
C ASP A 165 -24.14 -15.35 12.99
N ALA A 166 -23.54 -14.88 11.87
CA ALA A 166 -22.65 -15.67 11.03
C ALA A 166 -21.17 -15.49 11.40
N LEU A 167 -20.83 -14.61 12.33
CA LEU A 167 -19.44 -14.26 12.64
C LEU A 167 -18.65 -15.47 13.15
N VAL A 168 -19.20 -16.22 14.11
CA VAL A 168 -18.53 -17.39 14.70
C VAL A 168 -18.30 -18.46 13.64
N SER A 169 -19.35 -18.84 12.90
CA SER A 169 -19.26 -19.86 11.86
C SER A 169 -18.32 -19.49 10.73
N SER A 170 -18.17 -18.19 10.42
CA SER A 170 -17.21 -17.72 9.41
C SER A 170 -15.76 -17.92 9.84
N TRP A 171 -15.45 -17.81 11.14
CA TRP A 171 -14.14 -18.09 11.69
C TRP A 171 -13.82 -19.60 11.72
N GLU A 172 -14.79 -20.41 12.08
CA GLU A 172 -14.66 -21.88 12.10
C GLU A 172 -14.44 -22.42 10.68
N ALA A 173 -15.17 -21.90 9.69
CA ALA A 173 -15.00 -22.28 8.28
C ALA A 173 -13.64 -21.91 7.69
N SER A 174 -13.00 -20.84 8.17
CA SER A 174 -11.68 -20.41 7.68
C SER A 174 -10.52 -21.29 8.18
N GLY A 175 -10.74 -22.10 9.21
CA GLY A 175 -9.75 -23.04 9.76
C GLY A 175 -9.70 -24.41 9.07
N SER A 176 -10.59 -24.66 8.10
CA SER A 176 -10.72 -25.96 7.40
C SER A 176 -10.32 -25.92 5.91
N ALA A 177 -9.62 -24.88 5.46
CA ALA A 177 -9.16 -24.70 4.07
C ALA A 177 -7.64 -24.80 3.95
#